data_cf9f7156d6afe72f4494ddb4e678c832
#
_entry.id   cf9f7156d6afe72f4494ddb4e678c832
#
_cell.length_a   1.000
_cell.length_b   1.000
_cell.length_c   1.000
_cell.angle_alpha   90.00
_cell.angle_beta   90.00
_cell.angle_gamma   90.00
#
_symmetry.space_group_name_H-M   'P 1'
#
loop_
_entity.id
_entity.type
_entity.pdbx_description
1 polymer ?
#
loop_
_entity_poly.entity_id
_entity_poly.type
_entity_poly.pdbx_seq_one_letter_code
_entity_poly.pdbx_strand_id
1 'polypeptide(L)'
;MIQHGTPRVRATGFAGIAFVLLALASCGTLVPAAPTAEPLTGTYTATGGGGALTAVQALTARFTELNPGVHWIVAESGSNSAIKLVLANAIDVGFVSRALTAVEMQSVTGIPIGFSGTAVVINAANPVTNLSKEQLRRIYSGEVTSWSDLGGSDLMVRPFIREPNAATRQTFEAFVFAGSTPAYGKNVIQQTEVEAMLTAVNSFPGAIGIASTGSRTASDKRVKMISIDGIVPTQETIASSDYKIVRPLALIYSNAAELKPAVRAFFEFVKSAEGQRIAAAAF
;
A
#
# COMPACT_ATOMS: atom_id res chain seq x y z
N MET A 1 48.98 45.85 89.76
CA MET A 1 49.68 44.96 90.66
C MET A 1 50.09 43.74 89.87
N ILE A 2 51.40 43.55 89.80
CA ILE A 2 52.11 42.26 89.59
C ILE A 2 51.89 41.55 88.28
N GLN A 3 52.74 41.67 87.29
CA GLN A 3 54.15 41.18 87.10
C GLN A 3 54.21 39.76 86.56
N HIS A 4 55.00 39.63 85.51
CA HIS A 4 55.89 38.59 85.04
C HIS A 4 55.25 37.37 84.36
N GLY A 5 55.74 36.81 83.32
CA GLY A 5 57.09 36.78 82.78
C GLY A 5 57.11 35.93 81.52
N THR A 6 57.97 36.25 80.57
CA THR A 6 58.42 35.44 79.47
C THR A 6 59.28 34.29 79.95
N PRO A 7 59.36 33.20 79.22
CA PRO A 7 60.68 32.94 78.56
C PRO A 7 60.57 32.42 77.14
N ARG A 8 61.58 32.76 76.39
CA ARG A 8 62.02 32.20 75.16
C ARG A 8 62.31 30.71 75.22
N VAL A 9 62.04 29.95 74.16
CA VAL A 9 62.97 28.87 73.65
C VAL A 9 62.60 28.42 72.22
N ARG A 10 63.61 28.56 71.36
CA ARG A 10 64.08 27.69 70.27
C ARG A 10 63.22 27.33 69.03
N ALA A 11 63.74 27.77 67.92
CA ALA A 11 63.62 27.29 66.57
C ALA A 11 64.01 25.81 66.39
N THR A 12 63.15 25.06 65.71
CA THR A 12 63.58 23.90 64.93
C THR A 12 62.79 23.87 63.62
N GLY A 13 63.56 23.89 62.53
CA GLY A 13 63.02 23.90 61.18
C GLY A 13 62.36 22.58 60.86
N PHE A 14 61.35 22.68 60.09
CA PHE A 14 60.81 21.55 59.34
C PHE A 14 60.53 21.98 57.90
N ALA A 15 61.02 21.12 57.03
CA ALA A 15 61.03 21.24 55.54
C ALA A 15 59.71 21.54 54.93
N GLY A 16 59.69 22.47 54.00
CA GLY A 16 58.54 22.74 53.17
C GLY A 16 58.27 21.59 52.20
N ILE A 17 57.08 21.03 52.28
CA ILE A 17 56.51 20.18 51.23
C ILE A 17 55.64 21.09 50.36
N ALA A 18 56.15 21.41 49.18
CA ALA A 18 55.38 22.10 48.15
C ALA A 18 54.33 21.13 47.57
N PHE A 19 53.07 21.32 47.90
CA PHE A 19 51.96 20.64 47.22
C PHE A 19 51.77 21.28 45.83
N VAL A 20 52.31 20.63 44.82
CA VAL A 20 51.98 20.96 43.42
C VAL A 20 50.60 20.44 43.11
N LEU A 21 49.57 21.32 43.11
CA LEU A 21 48.25 21.04 42.56
C LEU A 21 48.38 20.89 41.04
N LEU A 22 48.44 19.63 40.58
CA LEU A 22 48.28 19.29 39.17
C LEU A 22 46.81 19.50 38.81
N ALA A 23 46.47 20.62 38.17
CA ALA A 23 45.17 20.84 37.53
C ALA A 23 45.13 19.93 36.26
N LEU A 24 44.46 18.76 36.36
CA LEU A 24 44.07 17.96 35.21
C LEU A 24 43.03 18.76 34.41
N ALA A 25 43.48 19.49 33.40
CA ALA A 25 42.64 20.04 32.38
C ALA A 25 42.07 18.86 31.56
N SER A 26 40.87 18.38 31.93
CA SER A 26 40.07 17.48 31.14
C SER A 26 39.65 18.22 29.87
N CYS A 27 40.41 18.04 28.76
CA CYS A 27 39.95 18.38 27.44
C CYS A 27 38.80 17.44 27.08
N GLY A 28 37.57 17.76 27.52
CA GLY A 28 36.36 17.22 27.00
C GLY A 28 36.29 17.64 25.53
N THR A 29 36.59 16.73 24.61
CA THR A 29 36.22 16.89 23.19
C THR A 29 34.73 17.02 23.13
N LEU A 30 34.24 18.23 22.90
CA LEU A 30 32.87 18.48 22.47
C LEU A 30 32.67 17.74 21.16
N VAL A 31 32.08 16.53 21.21
CA VAL A 31 31.57 15.87 20.04
C VAL A 31 30.44 16.76 19.53
N PRO A 32 30.55 17.33 18.32
CA PRO A 32 29.44 18.10 17.77
C PRO A 32 28.21 17.22 17.77
N ALA A 33 27.13 17.67 18.39
CA ALA A 33 25.84 17.00 18.28
C ALA A 33 25.54 16.86 16.78
N ALA A 34 25.26 15.63 16.34
CA ALA A 34 24.81 15.40 14.97
C ALA A 34 23.63 16.37 14.69
N PRO A 35 23.60 17.02 13.52
CA PRO A 35 22.51 17.94 13.20
C PRO A 35 21.19 17.16 13.35
N THR A 36 20.37 17.59 14.28
CA THR A 36 18.99 17.12 14.40
C THR A 36 18.27 17.45 13.10
N ALA A 37 17.91 16.43 12.34
CA ALA A 37 17.14 16.64 11.13
C ALA A 37 15.88 17.44 11.48
N GLU A 38 15.59 18.48 10.69
CA GLU A 38 14.38 19.28 10.90
C GLU A 38 13.14 18.37 10.81
N PRO A 39 12.13 18.58 11.65
CA PRO A 39 10.90 17.80 11.62
C PRO A 39 10.24 17.87 10.24
N LEU A 40 9.85 16.73 9.71
CA LEU A 40 9.13 16.67 8.44
C LEU A 40 7.73 17.25 8.63
N THR A 41 7.32 18.17 7.74
CA THR A 41 6.01 18.82 7.79
C THR A 41 5.42 19.01 6.40
N GLY A 42 4.12 19.16 6.31
CA GLY A 42 3.41 19.49 5.07
C GLY A 42 2.24 18.58 4.75
N THR A 43 1.46 18.97 3.74
CA THR A 43 0.38 18.14 3.18
C THR A 43 0.79 17.62 1.80
N TYR A 44 0.61 16.33 1.62
CA TYR A 44 1.03 15.59 0.43
C TYR A 44 -0.15 14.85 -0.18
N THR A 45 -0.10 14.65 -1.49
CA THR A 45 -1.14 13.96 -2.24
C THR A 45 -0.65 12.61 -2.74
N ALA A 46 -1.46 11.57 -2.52
CA ALA A 46 -1.24 10.24 -3.07
C ALA A 46 -2.51 9.76 -3.78
N THR A 47 -2.43 9.42 -5.07
CA THR A 47 -3.62 8.95 -5.81
C THR A 47 -3.27 7.82 -6.77
N GLY A 48 -4.23 6.93 -7.04
CA GLY A 48 -3.93 5.79 -7.90
C GLY A 48 -4.99 4.72 -8.02
N GLY A 49 -4.53 3.52 -8.31
CA GLY A 49 -5.39 2.36 -8.55
C GLY A 49 -5.99 1.77 -7.28
N GLY A 50 -7.31 1.57 -7.25
CA GLY A 50 -8.05 1.10 -6.08
C GLY A 50 -7.55 -0.21 -5.46
N GLY A 51 -6.85 -1.05 -6.22
CA GLY A 51 -6.23 -2.27 -5.68
C GLY A 51 -5.12 -2.04 -4.66
N ALA A 52 -4.44 -0.88 -4.72
CA ALA A 52 -3.39 -0.51 -3.78
C ALA A 52 -3.90 0.44 -2.67
N LEU A 53 -5.12 0.97 -2.79
CA LEU A 53 -5.63 2.04 -1.94
C LEU A 53 -5.54 1.71 -0.44
N THR A 54 -5.98 0.52 -0.03
CA THR A 54 -5.99 0.13 1.39
C THR A 54 -4.57 0.07 1.97
N ALA A 55 -3.61 -0.48 1.22
CA ALA A 55 -2.20 -0.51 1.65
C ALA A 55 -1.61 0.90 1.75
N VAL A 56 -1.89 1.77 0.77
CA VAL A 56 -1.41 3.15 0.79
C VAL A 56 -2.00 3.93 1.97
N GLN A 57 -3.29 3.76 2.26
CA GLN A 57 -3.92 4.37 3.43
C GLN A 57 -3.27 3.92 4.74
N ALA A 58 -2.99 2.62 4.89
CA ALA A 58 -2.32 2.09 6.09
C ALA A 58 -0.87 2.62 6.23
N LEU A 59 -0.12 2.64 5.12
CA LEU A 59 1.25 3.15 5.09
C LEU A 59 1.32 4.65 5.43
N THR A 60 0.46 5.45 4.83
CA THR A 60 0.41 6.91 5.07
C THR A 60 -0.05 7.23 6.48
N ALA A 61 -1.04 6.51 7.02
CA ALA A 61 -1.48 6.65 8.40
C ALA A 61 -0.34 6.38 9.39
N ARG A 62 0.37 5.26 9.21
CA ARG A 62 1.50 4.92 10.07
C ARG A 62 2.65 5.91 9.95
N PHE A 63 2.94 6.39 8.74
CA PHE A 63 3.98 7.41 8.54
C PHE A 63 3.62 8.73 9.22
N THR A 64 2.34 9.14 9.21
CA THR A 64 1.87 10.32 9.96
C THR A 64 2.01 10.13 11.48
N GLU A 65 1.73 8.93 12.02
CA GLU A 65 1.98 8.66 13.45
C GLU A 65 3.46 8.87 13.82
N LEU A 66 4.38 8.46 12.95
CA LEU A 66 5.82 8.62 13.15
C LEU A 66 6.30 10.08 12.90
N ASN A 67 5.56 10.84 12.08
CA ASN A 67 5.86 12.21 11.67
C ASN A 67 4.60 13.08 11.75
N PRO A 68 4.19 13.53 12.96
CA PRO A 68 2.89 14.20 13.15
C PRO A 68 2.67 15.49 12.38
N GLY A 69 3.74 16.10 11.87
CA GLY A 69 3.66 17.28 10.98
C GLY A 69 3.34 16.94 9.52
N VAL A 70 3.30 15.64 9.15
CA VAL A 70 3.02 15.20 7.77
C VAL A 70 1.58 14.73 7.65
N HIS A 71 0.86 15.27 6.67
CA HIS A 71 -0.52 14.91 6.38
C HIS A 71 -0.65 14.41 4.93
N TRP A 72 -1.54 13.46 4.71
CA TRP A 72 -1.77 12.87 3.40
C TRP A 72 -3.22 13.02 2.95
N ILE A 73 -3.39 13.38 1.67
CA ILE A 73 -4.66 13.28 0.94
C ILE A 73 -4.54 12.06 0.04
N VAL A 74 -5.24 10.99 0.37
CA VAL A 74 -5.19 9.72 -0.38
C VAL A 74 -6.52 9.49 -1.09
N ALA A 75 -6.48 9.28 -2.42
CA ALA A 75 -7.67 9.11 -3.24
C ALA A 75 -7.50 8.05 -4.33
N GLU A 76 -8.60 7.47 -4.79
CA GLU A 76 -8.62 6.61 -5.97
C GLU A 76 -8.77 7.45 -7.26
N SER A 77 -7.94 7.20 -8.27
CA SER A 77 -8.00 7.85 -9.59
C SER A 77 -7.75 6.89 -10.75
N GLY A 78 -7.43 5.62 -10.44
CA GLY A 78 -6.98 4.62 -11.39
C GLY A 78 -5.48 4.70 -11.71
N SER A 79 -4.87 3.55 -12.02
CA SER A 79 -3.42 3.42 -12.26
C SER A 79 -2.92 4.28 -13.42
N ASN A 80 -3.66 4.34 -14.53
CA ASN A 80 -3.25 5.14 -15.70
C ASN A 80 -3.32 6.65 -15.43
N SER A 81 -4.29 7.08 -14.63
CA SER A 81 -4.42 8.47 -14.19
C SER A 81 -3.27 8.86 -13.27
N ALA A 82 -2.92 8.00 -12.31
CA ALA A 82 -1.79 8.22 -11.41
C ALA A 82 -0.47 8.46 -12.15
N ILE A 83 -0.19 7.64 -13.18
CA ILE A 83 1.02 7.80 -14.00
C ILE A 83 1.05 9.18 -14.68
N LYS A 84 -0.07 9.60 -15.28
CA LYS A 84 -0.17 10.93 -15.92
C LYS A 84 0.05 12.05 -14.90
N LEU A 85 -0.53 11.92 -13.72
CA LEU A 85 -0.46 12.95 -12.67
C LEU A 85 0.94 13.07 -12.07
N VAL A 86 1.68 11.97 -11.83
CA VAL A 86 3.08 12.06 -11.36
C VAL A 86 3.99 12.63 -12.43
N LEU A 87 3.79 12.30 -13.71
CA LEU A 87 4.58 12.85 -14.82
C LEU A 87 4.34 14.36 -15.00
N ALA A 88 3.13 14.83 -14.67
CA ALA A 88 2.78 16.24 -14.68
C ALA A 88 3.19 16.98 -13.38
N ASN A 89 3.80 16.30 -12.40
CA ASN A 89 4.06 16.81 -11.05
C ASN A 89 2.80 17.37 -10.34
N ALA A 90 1.63 16.84 -10.69
CA ALA A 90 0.35 17.27 -10.13
C ALA A 90 0.02 16.57 -8.79
N ILE A 91 0.74 15.52 -8.45
CA ILE A 91 0.66 14.77 -7.19
C ILE A 91 2.05 14.40 -6.70
N ASP A 92 2.19 14.16 -5.40
CA ASP A 92 3.48 13.82 -4.80
C ASP A 92 3.83 12.33 -4.95
N VAL A 93 2.83 11.46 -4.84
CA VAL A 93 2.96 10.00 -4.93
C VAL A 93 1.83 9.42 -5.77
N GLY A 94 2.17 8.65 -6.77
CA GLY A 94 1.20 7.81 -7.46
C GLY A 94 1.18 6.40 -6.88
N PHE A 95 0.11 5.64 -7.11
CA PHE A 95 0.11 4.21 -6.85
C PHE A 95 -0.62 3.45 -7.95
N VAL A 96 -0.06 2.30 -8.30
CA VAL A 96 -0.56 1.47 -9.40
C VAL A 96 -0.87 0.06 -8.92
N SER A 97 -1.87 -0.54 -9.53
CA SER A 97 -2.32 -1.90 -9.27
C SER A 97 -2.16 -2.78 -10.52
N ARG A 98 -1.09 -2.59 -11.24
CA ARG A 98 -0.65 -3.36 -12.42
C ARG A 98 0.85 -3.19 -12.64
N ALA A 99 1.43 -4.05 -13.43
CA ALA A 99 2.80 -3.84 -13.89
C ALA A 99 2.93 -2.52 -14.67
N LEU A 100 4.05 -1.84 -14.48
CA LEU A 100 4.46 -0.75 -15.35
C LEU A 100 4.93 -1.32 -16.68
N THR A 101 4.59 -0.67 -17.78
CA THR A 101 5.13 -0.99 -19.09
C THR A 101 6.59 -0.57 -19.20
N ALA A 102 7.34 -1.15 -20.17
CA ALA A 102 8.73 -0.76 -20.41
C ALA A 102 8.88 0.74 -20.75
N VAL A 103 7.89 1.33 -21.41
CA VAL A 103 7.87 2.77 -21.72
C VAL A 103 7.65 3.60 -20.45
N GLU A 104 6.72 3.21 -19.59
CA GLU A 104 6.45 3.90 -18.33
C GLU A 104 7.67 3.89 -17.41
N MET A 105 8.38 2.75 -17.30
CA MET A 105 9.60 2.61 -16.49
C MET A 105 10.75 3.53 -16.90
N GLN A 106 10.73 4.08 -18.12
CA GLN A 106 11.71 5.08 -18.55
C GLN A 106 11.50 6.44 -17.85
N SER A 107 10.27 6.72 -17.44
CA SER A 107 9.86 8.04 -16.92
C SER A 107 9.39 8.01 -15.46
N VAL A 108 9.04 6.85 -14.92
CA VAL A 108 8.61 6.69 -13.53
C VAL A 108 9.39 5.57 -12.82
N THR A 109 9.69 5.77 -11.55
CA THR A 109 10.22 4.73 -10.67
C THR A 109 9.08 4.11 -9.87
N GLY A 110 9.03 2.77 -9.82
CA GLY A 110 8.10 2.00 -9.02
C GLY A 110 8.76 1.42 -7.77
N ILE A 111 8.12 1.59 -6.62
CA ILE A 111 8.50 0.94 -5.35
C ILE A 111 7.46 -0.14 -5.07
N PRO A 112 7.82 -1.44 -5.12
CA PRO A 112 6.87 -2.53 -4.87
C PRO A 112 6.31 -2.47 -3.44
N ILE A 113 5.00 -2.71 -3.32
CA ILE A 113 4.30 -2.81 -2.03
C ILE A 113 3.52 -4.12 -1.89
N GLY A 114 3.72 -5.07 -2.80
CA GLY A 114 3.11 -6.39 -2.77
C GLY A 114 2.35 -6.74 -4.04
N PHE A 115 1.40 -7.65 -3.88
CA PHE A 115 0.54 -8.14 -4.96
C PHE A 115 -0.92 -8.06 -4.52
N SER A 116 -1.82 -7.90 -5.48
CA SER A 116 -3.25 -8.03 -5.27
C SER A 116 -3.84 -8.93 -6.35
N GLY A 117 -4.83 -9.71 -5.97
CA GLY A 117 -5.62 -10.47 -6.92
C GLY A 117 -6.80 -9.65 -7.47
N THR A 118 -7.30 -10.05 -8.62
CA THR A 118 -8.65 -9.69 -9.05
C THR A 118 -9.56 -10.88 -8.76
N ALA A 119 -10.40 -10.77 -7.74
CA ALA A 119 -11.37 -11.78 -7.39
C ALA A 119 -12.61 -11.67 -8.27
N VAL A 120 -13.19 -12.81 -8.59
CA VAL A 120 -14.59 -12.89 -9.02
C VAL A 120 -15.46 -12.88 -7.77
N VAL A 121 -16.41 -11.94 -7.71
CA VAL A 121 -17.34 -11.76 -6.60
C VAL A 121 -18.75 -12.03 -7.06
N ILE A 122 -19.51 -12.75 -6.24
CA ILE A 122 -20.95 -13.00 -6.47
C ILE A 122 -21.74 -12.61 -5.23
N ASN A 123 -23.03 -12.48 -5.38
CA ASN A 123 -23.91 -12.25 -4.25
C ASN A 123 -23.76 -13.36 -3.20
N ALA A 124 -23.72 -13.00 -1.92
CA ALA A 124 -23.50 -13.96 -0.84
C ALA A 124 -24.54 -15.08 -0.78
N ALA A 125 -25.77 -14.83 -1.22
CA ALA A 125 -26.86 -15.81 -1.25
C ALA A 125 -26.77 -16.81 -2.42
N ASN A 126 -25.93 -16.56 -3.43
CA ASN A 126 -25.74 -17.50 -4.54
C ASN A 126 -24.99 -18.75 -4.04
N PRO A 127 -25.45 -20.00 -4.30
CA PRO A 127 -24.79 -21.20 -3.79
C PRO A 127 -23.47 -21.55 -4.48
N VAL A 128 -23.17 -21.01 -5.66
CA VAL A 128 -21.96 -21.32 -6.42
C VAL A 128 -20.69 -20.89 -5.64
N THR A 129 -19.66 -21.70 -5.64
CA THR A 129 -18.39 -21.43 -4.92
C THR A 129 -17.17 -21.49 -5.83
N ASN A 130 -17.32 -22.00 -7.04
CA ASN A 130 -16.23 -22.14 -8.01
C ASN A 130 -16.76 -21.97 -9.44
N LEU A 131 -15.96 -21.33 -10.28
CA LEU A 131 -16.14 -21.29 -11.73
C LEU A 131 -14.82 -21.60 -12.43
N SER A 132 -14.90 -22.24 -13.60
CA SER A 132 -13.73 -22.35 -14.46
C SER A 132 -13.51 -21.06 -15.25
N LYS A 133 -12.30 -20.86 -15.75
CA LYS A 133 -11.95 -19.81 -16.69
C LYS A 133 -12.92 -19.79 -17.89
N GLU A 134 -13.24 -20.97 -18.44
CA GLU A 134 -14.15 -21.07 -19.59
C GLU A 134 -15.59 -20.70 -19.21
N GLN A 135 -16.07 -21.07 -18.03
CA GLN A 135 -17.39 -20.63 -17.55
C GLN A 135 -17.45 -19.11 -17.40
N LEU A 136 -16.39 -18.47 -16.88
CA LEU A 136 -16.27 -17.01 -16.83
C LEU A 136 -16.36 -16.40 -18.24
N ARG A 137 -15.60 -16.94 -19.19
CA ARG A 137 -15.65 -16.47 -20.58
C ARG A 137 -17.07 -16.52 -21.13
N ARG A 138 -17.77 -17.64 -20.95
CA ARG A 138 -19.15 -17.85 -21.43
C ARG A 138 -20.18 -16.94 -20.73
N ILE A 139 -20.00 -16.65 -19.45
CA ILE A 139 -20.82 -15.67 -18.71
C ILE A 139 -20.66 -14.29 -19.32
N TYR A 140 -19.40 -13.83 -19.44
CA TYR A 140 -19.14 -12.47 -19.89
C TYR A 140 -19.33 -12.27 -21.40
N SER A 141 -19.30 -13.34 -22.22
CA SER A 141 -19.72 -13.29 -23.62
C SER A 141 -21.25 -13.32 -23.80
N GLY A 142 -22.01 -13.62 -22.75
CA GLY A 142 -23.47 -13.72 -22.78
C GLY A 142 -23.98 -15.06 -23.29
N GLU A 143 -23.11 -16.06 -23.45
CA GLU A 143 -23.47 -17.44 -23.85
C GLU A 143 -24.22 -18.17 -22.69
N VAL A 144 -23.88 -17.86 -21.45
CA VAL A 144 -24.55 -18.38 -20.24
C VAL A 144 -25.38 -17.27 -19.61
N THR A 145 -26.67 -17.50 -19.47
CA THR A 145 -27.63 -16.51 -18.95
C THR A 145 -28.36 -16.98 -17.68
N SER A 146 -28.22 -18.25 -17.29
CA SER A 146 -28.77 -18.80 -16.04
C SER A 146 -27.68 -19.45 -15.19
N TRP A 147 -27.76 -19.28 -13.88
CA TRP A 147 -26.91 -19.99 -12.93
C TRP A 147 -27.19 -21.47 -12.86
N SER A 148 -28.39 -21.92 -13.27
CA SER A 148 -28.71 -23.36 -13.36
C SER A 148 -27.81 -24.10 -14.34
N ASP A 149 -27.32 -23.44 -15.40
CA ASP A 149 -26.38 -24.00 -16.38
C ASP A 149 -24.99 -24.23 -15.78
N LEU A 150 -24.74 -23.69 -14.56
CA LEU A 150 -23.48 -23.74 -13.84
C LEU A 150 -23.59 -24.48 -12.49
N GLY A 151 -24.69 -25.23 -12.28
CA GLY A 151 -24.96 -25.96 -11.03
C GLY A 151 -25.47 -25.07 -9.88
N GLY A 152 -25.87 -23.85 -10.17
CA GLY A 152 -26.49 -22.93 -9.23
C GLY A 152 -28.01 -23.00 -9.22
N SER A 153 -28.66 -22.04 -8.55
CA SER A 153 -30.09 -21.88 -8.53
C SER A 153 -30.64 -21.37 -9.87
N ASP A 154 -31.94 -21.50 -10.10
CA ASP A 154 -32.61 -20.94 -11.30
C ASP A 154 -32.70 -19.40 -11.15
N LEU A 155 -31.59 -18.74 -11.39
CA LEU A 155 -31.43 -17.29 -11.33
C LEU A 155 -30.75 -16.79 -12.60
N MET A 156 -31.26 -15.69 -13.14
CA MET A 156 -30.60 -15.03 -14.28
C MET A 156 -29.21 -14.53 -13.88
N VAL A 157 -28.19 -14.85 -14.68
CA VAL A 157 -26.84 -14.30 -14.52
C VAL A 157 -26.86 -12.81 -14.88
N ARG A 158 -26.40 -11.97 -13.95
CA ARG A 158 -26.29 -10.53 -14.14
C ARG A 158 -24.81 -10.10 -13.99
N PRO A 159 -24.06 -10.06 -15.10
CA PRO A 159 -22.63 -9.78 -15.06
C PRO A 159 -22.36 -8.28 -15.00
N PHE A 160 -21.49 -7.91 -14.08
CA PHE A 160 -20.95 -6.56 -13.92
C PHE A 160 -19.46 -6.56 -14.23
N ILE A 161 -18.98 -5.53 -14.91
CA ILE A 161 -17.56 -5.32 -15.24
C ILE A 161 -17.11 -3.92 -14.82
N ARG A 162 -15.83 -3.72 -14.53
CA ARG A 162 -15.28 -2.40 -14.26
C ARG A 162 -15.10 -1.61 -15.56
N GLU A 163 -14.88 -0.32 -15.42
CA GLU A 163 -14.53 0.58 -16.52
C GLU A 163 -13.23 0.13 -17.23
N PRO A 164 -13.03 0.45 -18.50
CA PRO A 164 -11.90 -0.06 -19.31
C PRO A 164 -10.52 0.24 -18.72
N ASN A 165 -10.39 1.37 -18.01
CA ASN A 165 -9.12 1.80 -17.43
C ASN A 165 -8.84 1.17 -16.05
N ALA A 166 -9.77 0.40 -15.48
CA ALA A 166 -9.56 -0.27 -14.21
C ALA A 166 -8.56 -1.43 -14.35
N ALA A 167 -7.53 -1.43 -13.52
CA ALA A 167 -6.52 -2.49 -13.53
C ALA A 167 -7.13 -3.88 -13.21
N THR A 168 -8.20 -3.95 -12.39
CA THR A 168 -8.96 -5.18 -12.16
C THR A 168 -9.55 -5.74 -13.45
N ARG A 169 -10.17 -4.86 -14.28
CA ARG A 169 -10.71 -5.27 -15.57
C ARG A 169 -9.61 -5.76 -16.52
N GLN A 170 -8.54 -4.99 -16.67
CA GLN A 170 -7.42 -5.36 -17.54
C GLN A 170 -6.80 -6.72 -17.16
N THR A 171 -6.61 -6.97 -15.87
CA THR A 171 -6.09 -8.25 -15.36
C THR A 171 -7.07 -9.39 -15.60
N PHE A 172 -8.36 -9.17 -15.39
CA PHE A 172 -9.42 -10.12 -15.67
C PHE A 172 -9.50 -10.46 -17.17
N GLU A 173 -9.50 -9.45 -18.04
CA GLU A 173 -9.54 -9.61 -19.50
C GLU A 173 -8.33 -10.39 -20.01
N ALA A 174 -7.14 -10.06 -19.53
CA ALA A 174 -5.91 -10.79 -19.88
C ALA A 174 -5.99 -12.27 -19.51
N PHE A 175 -6.60 -12.60 -18.37
CA PHE A 175 -6.80 -13.98 -17.97
C PHE A 175 -7.92 -14.65 -18.76
N VAL A 176 -9.13 -14.09 -18.74
CA VAL A 176 -10.33 -14.77 -19.27
C VAL A 176 -10.30 -14.88 -20.78
N PHE A 177 -9.88 -13.83 -21.49
CA PHE A 177 -9.89 -13.76 -22.94
C PHE A 177 -8.51 -14.09 -23.57
N ALA A 178 -7.49 -14.38 -22.75
CA ALA A 178 -6.17 -14.85 -23.17
C ALA A 178 -5.52 -13.95 -24.27
N GLY A 179 -5.68 -12.62 -24.13
CA GLY A 179 -5.12 -11.64 -25.08
C GLY A 179 -5.96 -11.40 -26.32
N SER A 180 -7.08 -12.11 -26.50
CA SER A 180 -8.07 -11.78 -27.54
C SER A 180 -8.86 -10.52 -27.17
N THR A 181 -9.41 -9.84 -28.16
CA THR A 181 -10.34 -8.73 -27.91
C THR A 181 -11.56 -9.26 -27.14
N PRO A 182 -11.90 -8.69 -25.96
CA PRO A 182 -13.04 -9.13 -25.18
C PRO A 182 -14.36 -8.93 -25.95
N ALA A 183 -15.09 -10.02 -26.18
CA ALA A 183 -16.43 -9.99 -26.77
C ALA A 183 -17.45 -10.06 -25.64
N TYR A 184 -17.88 -8.91 -25.10
CA TYR A 184 -18.87 -8.84 -24.05
C TYR A 184 -20.29 -9.02 -24.57
N GLY A 185 -21.10 -9.78 -23.82
CA GLY A 185 -22.54 -9.88 -24.05
C GLY A 185 -23.25 -8.53 -23.80
N LYS A 186 -24.39 -8.35 -24.47
CA LYS A 186 -25.20 -7.12 -24.31
C LYS A 186 -25.76 -6.89 -22.89
N ASN A 187 -25.76 -7.94 -22.07
CA ASN A 187 -26.23 -7.95 -20.69
C ASN A 187 -25.13 -7.54 -19.67
N VAL A 188 -23.89 -7.33 -20.10
CA VAL A 188 -22.79 -6.92 -19.21
C VAL A 188 -22.91 -5.44 -18.89
N ILE A 189 -22.99 -5.13 -17.58
CA ILE A 189 -23.21 -3.76 -17.07
C ILE A 189 -21.91 -3.23 -16.51
N GLN A 190 -21.50 -2.04 -16.95
CA GLN A 190 -20.30 -1.40 -16.43
C GLN A 190 -20.55 -0.71 -15.09
N GLN A 191 -19.62 -0.87 -14.16
CA GLN A 191 -19.54 -0.15 -12.88
C GLN A 191 -18.22 0.61 -12.79
N THR A 192 -18.27 1.77 -12.17
CA THR A 192 -17.06 2.53 -11.79
C THR A 192 -16.79 2.27 -10.31
N GLU A 193 -15.50 2.24 -9.92
CA GLU A 193 -15.03 2.06 -8.56
C GLU A 193 -15.41 0.71 -7.91
N VAL A 194 -14.69 0.37 -6.82
CA VAL A 194 -14.86 -0.89 -6.10
C VAL A 194 -16.17 -0.93 -5.33
N GLU A 195 -16.55 0.15 -4.65
CA GLU A 195 -17.75 0.18 -3.82
C GLU A 195 -19.04 0.06 -4.65
N ALA A 196 -19.09 0.74 -5.81
CA ALA A 196 -20.20 0.62 -6.73
C ALA A 196 -20.36 -0.82 -7.26
N MET A 197 -19.25 -1.50 -7.54
CA MET A 197 -19.23 -2.91 -7.93
C MET A 197 -19.80 -3.81 -6.83
N LEU A 198 -19.31 -3.68 -5.58
CA LEU A 198 -19.79 -4.50 -4.46
C LEU A 198 -21.27 -4.26 -4.19
N THR A 199 -21.72 -3.02 -4.26
CA THR A 199 -23.13 -2.65 -4.12
C THR A 199 -23.98 -3.26 -5.22
N ALA A 200 -23.55 -3.20 -6.48
CA ALA A 200 -24.27 -3.80 -7.61
C ALA A 200 -24.39 -5.33 -7.46
N VAL A 201 -23.30 -6.00 -7.05
CA VAL A 201 -23.31 -7.45 -6.83
C VAL A 201 -24.22 -7.82 -5.66
N ASN A 202 -24.21 -7.07 -4.58
CA ASN A 202 -25.12 -7.30 -3.45
C ASN A 202 -26.60 -7.13 -3.82
N SER A 203 -26.92 -6.21 -4.75
CA SER A 203 -28.31 -5.83 -5.06
C SER A 203 -29.11 -6.91 -5.77
N PHE A 204 -28.44 -7.91 -6.37
CA PHE A 204 -29.11 -8.97 -7.15
C PHE A 204 -28.56 -10.35 -6.81
N PRO A 205 -29.40 -11.33 -6.43
CA PRO A 205 -28.96 -12.70 -6.11
C PRO A 205 -28.19 -13.39 -7.24
N GLY A 206 -28.51 -13.11 -8.51
CA GLY A 206 -27.81 -13.63 -9.68
C GLY A 206 -26.63 -12.79 -10.18
N ALA A 207 -26.19 -11.80 -9.40
CA ALA A 207 -25.10 -10.94 -9.82
C ALA A 207 -23.73 -11.62 -9.70
N ILE A 208 -22.84 -11.27 -10.65
CA ILE A 208 -21.41 -11.61 -10.68
C ILE A 208 -20.64 -10.36 -11.11
N GLY A 209 -19.51 -10.13 -10.48
CA GLY A 209 -18.63 -9.01 -10.77
C GLY A 209 -17.16 -9.32 -10.49
N ILE A 210 -16.32 -8.30 -10.60
CA ILE A 210 -14.90 -8.41 -10.30
C ILE A 210 -14.47 -7.29 -9.34
N ALA A 211 -13.65 -7.65 -8.37
CA ALA A 211 -13.12 -6.70 -7.40
C ALA A 211 -11.66 -7.03 -7.04
N SER A 212 -10.95 -6.08 -6.41
CA SER A 212 -9.65 -6.38 -5.81
C SER A 212 -9.82 -7.31 -4.61
N THR A 213 -8.87 -8.23 -4.40
CA THR A 213 -8.87 -9.15 -3.25
C THR A 213 -8.54 -8.49 -1.91
N GLY A 214 -8.23 -7.19 -1.89
CA GLY A 214 -7.87 -6.48 -0.67
C GLY A 214 -8.94 -6.53 0.43
N SER A 215 -8.54 -6.14 1.63
CA SER A 215 -9.31 -6.25 2.87
C SER A 215 -10.75 -5.72 2.79
N ARG A 216 -11.00 -4.68 1.99
CA ARG A 216 -12.36 -4.15 1.76
C ARG A 216 -13.29 -5.21 1.16
N THR A 217 -12.86 -5.90 0.10
CA THR A 217 -13.66 -6.94 -0.55
C THR A 217 -13.74 -8.20 0.33
N ALA A 218 -12.64 -8.56 0.98
CA ALA A 218 -12.57 -9.75 1.84
C ALA A 218 -13.45 -9.63 3.10
N SER A 219 -13.63 -8.42 3.64
CA SER A 219 -14.46 -8.17 4.81
C SER A 219 -15.95 -7.91 4.50
N ASP A 220 -16.31 -7.70 3.25
CA ASP A 220 -17.68 -7.40 2.85
C ASP A 220 -18.55 -8.68 2.82
N LYS A 221 -19.38 -8.85 3.84
CA LYS A 221 -20.25 -10.00 3.99
C LYS A 221 -21.44 -10.03 3.02
N ARG A 222 -21.67 -8.96 2.28
CA ARG A 222 -22.76 -8.85 1.28
C ARG A 222 -22.46 -9.62 0.01
N VAL A 223 -21.16 -9.87 -0.24
CA VAL A 223 -20.65 -10.59 -1.40
C VAL A 223 -19.71 -11.70 -0.95
N LYS A 224 -19.41 -12.64 -1.82
CA LYS A 224 -18.34 -13.62 -1.59
C LYS A 224 -17.42 -13.72 -2.79
N MET A 225 -16.14 -13.85 -2.51
CA MET A 225 -15.14 -14.23 -3.49
C MET A 225 -15.24 -15.75 -3.74
N ILE A 226 -15.24 -16.16 -4.99
CA ILE A 226 -15.28 -17.56 -5.36
C ILE A 226 -13.94 -18.05 -5.91
N SER A 227 -13.70 -19.37 -5.86
CA SER A 227 -12.54 -19.97 -6.49
C SER A 227 -12.66 -19.95 -8.03
N ILE A 228 -11.52 -19.89 -8.68
CA ILE A 228 -11.39 -20.01 -10.13
C ILE A 228 -10.49 -21.20 -10.42
N ASP A 229 -10.98 -22.13 -11.26
CA ASP A 229 -10.31 -23.41 -11.54
C ASP A 229 -9.89 -24.17 -10.26
N GLY A 230 -10.72 -24.06 -9.21
CA GLY A 230 -10.49 -24.68 -7.89
C GLY A 230 -9.58 -23.89 -6.94
N ILE A 231 -8.98 -22.78 -7.37
CA ILE A 231 -8.07 -21.97 -6.55
C ILE A 231 -8.80 -20.79 -5.94
N VAL A 232 -8.81 -20.71 -4.61
CA VAL A 232 -9.39 -19.59 -3.84
C VAL A 232 -8.43 -18.40 -3.87
N PRO A 233 -8.88 -17.16 -4.08
CA PRO A 233 -8.05 -15.96 -4.06
C PRO A 233 -7.69 -15.54 -2.61
N THR A 234 -6.80 -16.30 -1.96
CA THR A 234 -6.25 -15.99 -0.65
C THR A 234 -4.94 -15.22 -0.79
N GLN A 235 -4.47 -14.60 0.30
CA GLN A 235 -3.17 -13.95 0.32
C GLN A 235 -2.04 -14.93 -0.06
N GLU A 236 -2.10 -16.15 0.42
CA GLU A 236 -1.14 -17.21 0.14
C GLU A 236 -1.13 -17.58 -1.35
N THR A 237 -2.29 -17.89 -1.95
CA THR A 237 -2.40 -18.30 -3.36
C THR A 237 -2.08 -17.14 -4.33
N ILE A 238 -2.25 -15.88 -3.89
CA ILE A 238 -1.85 -14.69 -4.65
C ILE A 238 -0.33 -14.52 -4.59
N ALA A 239 0.27 -14.65 -3.42
CA ALA A 239 1.72 -14.53 -3.22
C ALA A 239 2.50 -15.65 -3.95
N SER A 240 1.99 -16.89 -3.92
CA SER A 240 2.58 -18.04 -4.65
C SER A 240 2.31 -18.01 -6.16
N SER A 241 1.42 -17.13 -6.62
CA SER A 241 0.92 -17.10 -8.01
C SER A 241 0.16 -18.38 -8.43
N ASP A 242 -0.37 -19.14 -7.49
CA ASP A 242 -1.30 -20.23 -7.79
C ASP A 242 -2.62 -19.66 -8.30
N TYR A 243 -3.16 -18.65 -7.64
CA TYR A 243 -4.25 -17.84 -8.20
C TYR A 243 -3.73 -17.01 -9.38
N LYS A 244 -4.35 -17.16 -10.55
CA LYS A 244 -3.79 -16.66 -11.82
C LYS A 244 -4.16 -15.21 -12.14
N ILE A 245 -5.16 -14.62 -11.49
CA ILE A 245 -5.60 -13.27 -11.76
C ILE A 245 -4.92 -12.31 -10.76
N VAL A 246 -3.59 -12.24 -10.80
CA VAL A 246 -2.75 -11.41 -9.92
C VAL A 246 -2.10 -10.25 -10.64
N ARG A 247 -1.81 -9.21 -9.89
CA ARG A 247 -1.15 -8.00 -10.36
C ARG A 247 -0.23 -7.43 -9.29
N PRO A 248 0.93 -6.88 -9.68
CA PRO A 248 1.81 -6.19 -8.76
C PRO A 248 1.20 -4.85 -8.35
N LEU A 249 1.52 -4.44 -7.15
CA LEU A 249 1.19 -3.15 -6.58
C LEU A 249 2.48 -2.36 -6.35
N ALA A 250 2.48 -1.11 -6.71
CA ALA A 250 3.64 -0.25 -6.49
C ALA A 250 3.21 1.19 -6.20
N LEU A 251 3.98 1.87 -5.37
CA LEU A 251 4.03 3.32 -5.35
C LEU A 251 4.90 3.79 -6.52
N ILE A 252 4.57 4.94 -7.09
CA ILE A 252 5.32 5.50 -8.21
C ILE A 252 5.59 7.00 -8.01
N TYR A 253 6.71 7.45 -8.58
CA TYR A 253 7.05 8.85 -8.72
C TYR A 253 7.76 9.12 -10.04
N SER A 254 7.74 10.37 -10.51
CA SER A 254 8.44 10.76 -11.73
C SER A 254 9.95 10.76 -11.54
N ASN A 255 10.70 10.18 -12.48
CA ASN A 255 12.18 10.19 -12.47
C ASN A 255 12.74 11.61 -12.60
N ALA A 256 11.97 12.54 -13.18
CA ALA A 256 12.36 13.94 -13.33
C ALA A 256 11.99 14.81 -12.11
N ALA A 257 11.23 14.28 -11.13
CA ALA A 257 10.82 15.05 -9.96
C ALA A 257 11.91 15.12 -8.91
N GLU A 258 12.14 16.31 -8.37
CA GLU A 258 12.85 16.45 -7.12
C GLU A 258 11.91 16.09 -5.97
N LEU A 259 12.20 14.96 -5.31
CA LEU A 259 11.36 14.50 -4.22
C LEU A 259 11.47 15.41 -3.00
N LYS A 260 10.35 15.90 -2.50
CA LYS A 260 10.26 16.62 -1.24
C LYS A 260 10.80 15.77 -0.09
N PRO A 261 11.43 16.35 0.94
CA PRO A 261 12.07 15.58 2.03
C PRO A 261 11.14 14.53 2.67
N ALA A 262 9.88 14.89 2.97
CA ALA A 262 8.92 13.97 3.56
C ALA A 262 8.51 12.84 2.61
N VAL A 263 8.40 13.09 1.30
CA VAL A 263 8.09 12.06 0.30
C VAL A 263 9.24 11.07 0.16
N ARG A 264 10.48 11.57 0.17
CA ARG A 264 11.68 10.71 0.18
C ARG A 264 11.72 9.84 1.43
N ALA A 265 11.50 10.42 2.60
CA ALA A 265 11.45 9.69 3.87
C ALA A 265 10.31 8.66 3.89
N PHE A 266 9.16 8.99 3.31
CA PHE A 266 8.04 8.05 3.16
C PHE A 266 8.43 6.85 2.29
N PHE A 267 9.11 7.05 1.17
CA PHE A 267 9.58 5.92 0.35
C PHE A 267 10.59 5.04 1.08
N GLU A 268 11.50 5.62 1.87
CA GLU A 268 12.42 4.83 2.70
C GLU A 268 11.67 4.05 3.81
N PHE A 269 10.66 4.67 4.44
CA PHE A 269 9.77 3.96 5.36
C PHE A 269 9.05 2.79 4.67
N VAL A 270 8.50 3.00 3.48
CA VAL A 270 7.82 1.93 2.72
C VAL A 270 8.74 0.76 2.41
N LYS A 271 10.02 1.01 2.11
CA LYS A 271 11.03 -0.04 1.87
C LYS A 271 11.48 -0.76 3.15
N SER A 272 11.24 -0.19 4.31
CA SER A 272 11.62 -0.80 5.60
C SER A 272 10.83 -2.08 5.88
N ALA A 273 11.33 -2.92 6.80
CA ALA A 273 10.63 -4.13 7.23
C ALA A 273 9.23 -3.82 7.82
N GLU A 274 9.07 -2.68 8.52
CA GLU A 274 7.78 -2.24 9.06
C GLU A 274 6.82 -1.85 7.92
N GLY A 275 7.28 -1.03 6.97
CA GLY A 275 6.47 -0.60 5.83
C GLY A 275 6.01 -1.79 4.97
N GLN A 276 6.92 -2.73 4.67
CA GLN A 276 6.57 -3.94 3.90
C GLN A 276 5.56 -4.83 4.63
N ARG A 277 5.69 -4.98 5.95
CA ARG A 277 4.71 -5.74 6.75
C ARG A 277 3.33 -5.08 6.76
N ILE A 278 3.26 -3.74 6.89
CA ILE A 278 2.00 -3.00 6.82
C ILE A 278 1.35 -3.15 5.44
N ALA A 279 2.14 -3.01 4.39
CA ALA A 279 1.64 -3.18 3.02
C ALA A 279 1.07 -4.59 2.82
N ALA A 280 1.78 -5.64 3.24
CA ALA A 280 1.34 -7.02 3.12
C ALA A 280 0.06 -7.33 3.92
N ALA A 281 -0.13 -6.73 5.08
CA ALA A 281 -1.32 -6.94 5.92
C ALA A 281 -2.61 -6.30 5.35
N ALA A 282 -2.50 -5.50 4.30
CA ALA A 282 -3.65 -4.84 3.66
C ALA A 282 -4.37 -5.71 2.61
N PHE A 283 -3.85 -6.91 2.31
CA PHE A 283 -4.33 -7.80 1.23
C PHE A 283 -4.75 -9.19 1.68
#